data_0172300fb219137b962b9545e7ee3531
#
_entry.id   0172300fb219137b962b9545e7ee3531
#
_cell.length_a   1.000
_cell.length_b   1.000
_cell.length_c   1.000
_cell.angle_alpha   90.00
_cell.angle_beta   90.00
_cell.angle_gamma   90.00
#
_symmetry.space_group_name_H-M   'P 1'
#
loop_
_entity.id
_entity.type
_entity.pdbx_description
1 polymer ?
#
loop_
_entity_poly.entity_id
_entity_poly.type
_entity_poly.pdbx_seq_one_letter_code
_entity_poly.pdbx_strand_id
1 'polypeptide(L)'
;MPSHIMELPRQIVLGDKNIYDIGNFLNSLKKTKKVSLISGSNVKKIVQKKIEASLRASKISGFWYLAKTNDQKTIQAIEKKVHQSNSELVVGIGGGRSVDIAKLIGFNLNKPFVSVPTSASHDGIASPFVSVKGDKPHSLVATAPLGVFVDVDIIKKAPKKLLASGCGDLIAKITAVRDWQLGRDKTGEYYGRYSAELALMSAKFLIKNSARFSKKGLQVREIVEALISAGVASCIAGSSRPCSGAEHLFSHAVDKLEPGVGLHGEKCGIGTILISKLQGQDWKQIAKALRNVGAPTTAKEIGLESEVLAKALTIAQSLRPERYTILKEVNMTEEKAISLAKSTKVL
;
A
#
# COMPACT_ATOMS: atom_id res chain seq x y z
N MET A 1 -12.40 10.83 -26.69
CA MET A 1 -11.51 10.25 -25.64
C MET A 1 -11.87 8.79 -25.45
N PRO A 2 -10.92 7.89 -25.24
CA PRO A 2 -11.24 6.51 -24.91
C PRO A 2 -12.02 6.45 -23.59
N SER A 3 -12.85 5.40 -23.42
CA SER A 3 -13.61 5.20 -22.20
C SER A 3 -12.67 5.02 -21.01
N HIS A 4 -12.97 5.66 -19.89
CA HIS A 4 -12.24 5.53 -18.64
C HIS A 4 -13.07 4.72 -17.64
N ILE A 5 -12.56 3.56 -17.23
CA ILE A 5 -13.26 2.65 -16.31
C ILE A 5 -12.74 2.89 -14.89
N MET A 6 -13.65 3.15 -13.96
CA MET A 6 -13.36 3.32 -12.54
C MET A 6 -14.01 2.18 -11.76
N GLU A 7 -13.19 1.31 -11.17
CA GLU A 7 -13.67 0.28 -10.26
C GLU A 7 -13.45 0.75 -8.82
N LEU A 8 -14.51 0.89 -8.06
CA LEU A 8 -14.50 1.41 -6.69
C LEU A 8 -15.01 0.36 -5.70
N PRO A 9 -14.56 0.38 -4.44
CA PRO A 9 -15.21 -0.41 -3.39
C PRO A 9 -16.70 -0.06 -3.28
N ARG A 10 -17.56 -1.07 -3.33
CA ARG A 10 -19.00 -0.89 -3.20
C ARG A 10 -19.40 -0.41 -1.80
N GLN A 11 -18.69 -0.90 -0.77
CA GLN A 11 -18.96 -0.56 0.62
C GLN A 11 -17.68 -0.59 1.45
N ILE A 12 -17.53 0.39 2.32
CA ILE A 12 -16.44 0.48 3.30
C ILE A 12 -17.06 0.57 4.69
N VAL A 13 -16.69 -0.35 5.57
CA VAL A 13 -17.10 -0.34 6.98
C VAL A 13 -15.86 -0.10 7.83
N LEU A 14 -15.92 0.92 8.67
CA LEU A 14 -14.83 1.31 9.58
C LEU A 14 -15.40 1.58 10.97
N GLY A 15 -14.99 0.81 11.97
CA GLY A 15 -15.47 1.00 13.35
C GLY A 15 -14.68 0.15 14.34
N ASP A 16 -15.05 0.27 15.60
CA ASP A 16 -14.47 -0.51 16.69
C ASP A 16 -15.26 -1.84 16.87
N LYS A 17 -14.54 -2.94 17.15
CA LYS A 17 -15.11 -4.29 17.37
C LYS A 17 -15.94 -4.83 16.20
N ASN A 18 -15.77 -4.32 15.00
CA ASN A 18 -16.55 -4.73 13.83
C ASN A 18 -16.35 -6.19 13.44
N ILE A 19 -15.23 -6.81 13.81
CA ILE A 19 -14.86 -8.16 13.36
C ILE A 19 -15.95 -9.22 13.67
N TYR A 20 -16.80 -8.96 14.65
CA TYR A 20 -17.91 -9.85 15.01
C TYR A 20 -19.10 -9.78 14.03
N ASP A 21 -19.11 -8.78 13.12
CA ASP A 21 -20.19 -8.57 12.14
C ASP A 21 -19.78 -8.82 10.69
N ILE A 22 -18.60 -9.39 10.49
CA ILE A 22 -18.05 -9.63 9.14
C ILE A 22 -18.97 -10.51 8.28
N GLY A 23 -19.66 -11.48 8.85
CA GLY A 23 -20.59 -12.36 8.11
C GLY A 23 -21.76 -11.58 7.50
N ASN A 24 -22.37 -10.67 8.26
CA ASN A 24 -23.44 -9.79 7.75
C ASN A 24 -22.91 -8.84 6.67
N PHE A 25 -21.72 -8.28 6.88
CA PHE A 25 -21.07 -7.45 5.86
C PHE A 25 -20.85 -8.21 4.54
N LEU A 26 -20.33 -9.44 4.59
CA LEU A 26 -20.14 -10.24 3.37
C LEU A 26 -21.47 -10.51 2.66
N ASN A 27 -22.53 -10.83 3.39
CA ASN A 27 -23.87 -11.04 2.83
C ASN A 27 -24.49 -9.75 2.25
N SER A 28 -24.16 -8.57 2.79
CA SER A 28 -24.64 -7.29 2.25
C SER A 28 -23.98 -6.93 0.91
N LEU A 29 -22.72 -7.37 0.70
CA LEU A 29 -22.03 -7.20 -0.56
C LEU A 29 -22.54 -8.16 -1.63
N LYS A 30 -22.67 -9.43 -1.27
CA LYS A 30 -23.13 -10.52 -2.12
C LYS A 30 -23.63 -11.65 -1.25
N LYS A 31 -24.89 -12.10 -1.44
CA LYS A 31 -25.35 -13.33 -0.81
C LYS A 31 -24.38 -14.45 -1.15
N THR A 32 -23.73 -15.02 -0.15
CA THR A 32 -22.70 -16.03 -0.34
C THR A 32 -22.83 -17.16 0.67
N LYS A 33 -22.53 -18.38 0.24
CA LYS A 33 -22.53 -19.57 1.10
C LYS A 33 -21.12 -20.03 1.45
N LYS A 34 -20.14 -19.73 0.60
CA LYS A 34 -18.75 -20.20 0.76
C LYS A 34 -17.75 -19.09 0.48
N VAL A 35 -16.81 -18.90 1.40
CA VAL A 35 -15.75 -17.89 1.28
C VAL A 35 -14.37 -18.50 1.52
N SER A 36 -13.39 -18.04 0.78
CA SER A 36 -11.97 -18.34 1.00
C SER A 36 -11.34 -17.23 1.83
N LEU A 37 -10.76 -17.58 2.97
CA LEU A 37 -10.13 -16.66 3.93
C LEU A 37 -8.62 -16.80 3.86
N ILE A 38 -7.92 -15.80 3.35
CA ILE A 38 -6.46 -15.80 3.19
C ILE A 38 -5.83 -14.94 4.27
N SER A 39 -4.95 -15.52 5.09
CA SER A 39 -4.34 -14.82 6.24
C SER A 39 -2.95 -15.34 6.57
N GLY A 40 -2.15 -14.51 7.25
CA GLY A 40 -0.95 -14.97 7.93
C GLY A 40 -1.27 -15.75 9.20
N SER A 41 -0.36 -16.65 9.62
CA SER A 41 -0.58 -17.54 10.78
C SER A 41 -0.87 -16.77 12.07
N ASN A 42 -0.14 -15.68 12.34
CA ASN A 42 -0.32 -14.89 13.56
C ASN A 42 -1.67 -14.16 13.58
N VAL A 43 -2.05 -13.54 12.46
CA VAL A 43 -3.34 -12.85 12.33
C VAL A 43 -4.49 -13.85 12.48
N LYS A 44 -4.39 -15.01 11.81
CA LYS A 44 -5.40 -16.06 11.94
C LYS A 44 -5.65 -16.42 13.41
N LYS A 45 -4.59 -16.65 14.21
CA LYS A 45 -4.72 -16.95 15.65
C LYS A 45 -5.53 -15.90 16.42
N ILE A 46 -5.38 -14.62 16.06
CA ILE A 46 -6.02 -13.49 16.74
C ILE A 46 -7.51 -13.38 16.38
N VAL A 47 -7.88 -13.64 15.12
CA VAL A 47 -9.23 -13.30 14.61
C VAL A 47 -10.09 -14.51 14.30
N GLN A 48 -9.53 -15.73 14.19
CA GLN A 48 -10.21 -16.92 13.69
C GLN A 48 -11.54 -17.19 14.41
N LYS A 49 -11.50 -17.32 15.74
CA LYS A 49 -12.69 -17.63 16.54
C LYS A 49 -13.83 -16.63 16.33
N LYS A 50 -13.49 -15.33 16.24
CA LYS A 50 -14.46 -14.25 16.05
C LYS A 50 -15.08 -14.30 14.66
N ILE A 51 -14.25 -14.46 13.63
CA ILE A 51 -14.69 -14.56 12.24
C ILE A 51 -15.55 -15.81 12.04
N GLU A 52 -15.11 -16.98 12.52
CA GLU A 52 -15.88 -18.20 12.35
C GLU A 52 -17.24 -18.16 13.08
N ALA A 53 -17.31 -17.52 14.24
CA ALA A 53 -18.59 -17.29 14.92
C ALA A 53 -19.53 -16.42 14.09
N SER A 54 -19.02 -15.31 13.54
CA SER A 54 -19.80 -14.40 12.69
C SER A 54 -20.26 -15.07 11.38
N LEU A 55 -19.38 -15.84 10.75
CA LEU A 55 -19.71 -16.59 9.52
C LEU A 55 -20.80 -17.63 9.78
N ARG A 56 -20.71 -18.40 10.89
CA ARG A 56 -21.75 -19.38 11.28
C ARG A 56 -23.10 -18.72 11.50
N ALA A 57 -23.13 -17.58 12.23
CA ALA A 57 -24.36 -16.82 12.46
C ALA A 57 -25.00 -16.36 11.13
N SER A 58 -24.18 -16.06 10.14
CA SER A 58 -24.58 -15.62 8.78
C SER A 58 -24.77 -16.79 7.80
N LYS A 59 -24.67 -18.04 8.24
CA LYS A 59 -24.79 -19.27 7.43
C LYS A 59 -23.78 -19.36 6.28
N ILE A 60 -22.55 -18.88 6.52
CA ILE A 60 -21.44 -18.88 5.57
C ILE A 60 -20.38 -19.90 6.00
N SER A 61 -19.94 -20.76 5.09
CA SER A 61 -18.81 -21.67 5.28
C SER A 61 -17.50 -20.98 4.89
N GLY A 62 -16.54 -20.90 5.81
CA GLY A 62 -15.23 -20.27 5.60
C GLY A 62 -14.10 -21.28 5.49
N PHE A 63 -13.26 -21.16 4.47
CA PHE A 63 -12.07 -21.99 4.23
C PHE A 63 -10.80 -21.16 4.41
N TRP A 64 -9.96 -21.51 5.39
CA TRP A 64 -8.74 -20.79 5.72
C TRP A 64 -7.53 -21.28 4.93
N TYR A 65 -6.80 -20.32 4.34
CA TYR A 65 -5.53 -20.56 3.65
C TYR A 65 -4.44 -19.65 4.23
N LEU A 66 -3.23 -20.20 4.43
CA LEU A 66 -2.12 -19.46 5.07
C LEU A 66 -1.19 -18.86 4.02
N ALA A 67 -1.13 -17.54 3.99
CA ALA A 67 -0.19 -16.75 3.20
C ALA A 67 1.16 -16.66 3.94
N LYS A 68 1.98 -17.72 3.87
CA LYS A 68 3.30 -17.77 4.53
C LYS A 68 4.28 -16.79 3.91
N THR A 69 4.36 -16.80 2.60
CA THR A 69 5.20 -15.94 1.76
C THR A 69 4.37 -15.37 0.63
N ASN A 70 4.89 -14.42 -0.13
CA ASN A 70 4.25 -13.86 -1.33
C ASN A 70 4.99 -14.26 -2.62
N ASP A 71 5.70 -15.38 -2.59
CA ASP A 71 6.30 -15.97 -3.78
C ASP A 71 5.24 -16.67 -4.67
N GLN A 72 5.59 -16.83 -5.93
CA GLN A 72 4.67 -17.37 -6.94
C GLN A 72 4.19 -18.79 -6.62
N LYS A 73 5.06 -19.64 -6.04
CA LYS A 73 4.70 -21.03 -5.67
C LYS A 73 3.61 -21.05 -4.59
N THR A 74 3.78 -20.21 -3.55
CA THR A 74 2.79 -20.06 -2.48
C THR A 74 1.45 -19.54 -3.03
N ILE A 75 1.48 -18.54 -3.90
CA ILE A 75 0.27 -17.96 -4.51
C ILE A 75 -0.46 -19.02 -5.33
N GLN A 76 0.22 -19.73 -6.23
CA GLN A 76 -0.37 -20.79 -7.07
C GLN A 76 -0.95 -21.93 -6.24
N ALA A 77 -0.26 -22.34 -5.16
CA ALA A 77 -0.76 -23.40 -4.28
C ALA A 77 -2.05 -23.01 -3.56
N ILE A 78 -2.16 -21.75 -3.13
CA ILE A 78 -3.39 -21.22 -2.50
C ILE A 78 -4.49 -21.09 -3.56
N GLU A 79 -4.18 -20.55 -4.73
CA GLU A 79 -5.11 -20.35 -5.84
C GLU A 79 -5.78 -21.66 -6.26
N LYS A 80 -5.01 -22.74 -6.43
CA LYS A 80 -5.55 -24.08 -6.71
C LYS A 80 -6.55 -24.53 -5.65
N LYS A 81 -6.25 -24.34 -4.37
CA LYS A 81 -7.14 -24.71 -3.25
C LYS A 81 -8.40 -23.85 -3.21
N VAL A 82 -8.27 -22.53 -3.48
CA VAL A 82 -9.42 -21.60 -3.57
C VAL A 82 -10.34 -22.01 -4.72
N HIS A 83 -9.79 -22.37 -5.87
CA HIS A 83 -10.56 -22.90 -7.01
C HIS A 83 -11.34 -24.18 -6.62
N GLN A 84 -10.67 -25.14 -5.99
CA GLN A 84 -11.27 -26.42 -5.55
C GLN A 84 -12.36 -26.26 -4.49
N SER A 85 -12.30 -25.21 -3.66
CA SER A 85 -13.29 -24.96 -2.61
C SER A 85 -14.66 -24.50 -3.14
N ASN A 86 -14.74 -24.13 -4.41
CA ASN A 86 -15.92 -23.48 -4.99
C ASN A 86 -16.42 -22.26 -4.20
N SER A 87 -15.48 -21.54 -3.57
CA SER A 87 -15.80 -20.29 -2.86
C SER A 87 -16.25 -19.22 -3.84
N GLU A 88 -17.27 -18.48 -3.44
CA GLU A 88 -17.88 -17.42 -4.26
C GLU A 88 -17.18 -16.07 -4.08
N LEU A 89 -16.37 -15.94 -3.03
CA LEU A 89 -15.73 -14.72 -2.62
C LEU A 89 -14.39 -15.02 -1.94
N VAL A 90 -13.39 -14.17 -2.19
CA VAL A 90 -12.05 -14.25 -1.58
C VAL A 90 -11.90 -13.10 -0.58
N VAL A 91 -11.49 -13.41 0.64
CA VAL A 91 -11.31 -12.43 1.72
C VAL A 91 -9.85 -12.41 2.16
N GLY A 92 -9.18 -11.29 2.00
CA GLY A 92 -7.82 -11.07 2.48
C GLY A 92 -7.82 -10.48 3.89
N ILE A 93 -7.36 -11.25 4.89
CA ILE A 93 -7.38 -10.86 6.30
C ILE A 93 -5.96 -10.72 6.80
N GLY A 94 -5.50 -9.50 7.03
CA GLY A 94 -4.13 -9.30 7.49
C GLY A 94 -3.50 -7.97 7.10
N GLY A 95 -2.18 -7.94 7.14
CA GLY A 95 -1.39 -6.86 6.54
C GLY A 95 -1.30 -7.01 5.02
N GLY A 96 -0.54 -6.12 4.37
CA GLY A 96 -0.43 -6.03 2.92
C GLY A 96 -0.26 -7.36 2.21
N ARG A 97 0.63 -8.24 2.71
CA ARG A 97 0.84 -9.56 2.11
C ARG A 97 -0.44 -10.37 1.92
N SER A 98 -1.24 -10.52 2.98
CA SER A 98 -2.47 -11.32 2.92
C SER A 98 -3.52 -10.67 2.03
N VAL A 99 -3.62 -9.35 2.09
CA VAL A 99 -4.52 -8.54 1.26
C VAL A 99 -4.13 -8.66 -0.21
N ASP A 100 -2.85 -8.51 -0.54
CA ASP A 100 -2.36 -8.57 -1.92
C ASP A 100 -2.50 -9.96 -2.53
N ILE A 101 -2.17 -11.04 -1.79
CA ILE A 101 -2.36 -12.41 -2.25
C ILE A 101 -3.85 -12.69 -2.52
N ALA A 102 -4.73 -12.28 -1.62
CA ALA A 102 -6.16 -12.48 -1.79
C ALA A 102 -6.72 -11.70 -2.98
N LYS A 103 -6.25 -10.47 -3.18
CA LYS A 103 -6.59 -9.62 -4.33
C LYS A 103 -6.17 -10.26 -5.64
N LEU A 104 -4.92 -10.73 -5.72
CA LEU A 104 -4.38 -11.38 -6.92
C LEU A 104 -5.14 -12.67 -7.24
N ILE A 105 -5.40 -13.53 -6.24
CA ILE A 105 -6.16 -14.76 -6.41
C ILE A 105 -7.61 -14.46 -6.84
N GLY A 106 -8.25 -13.45 -6.24
CA GLY A 106 -9.57 -12.99 -6.67
C GLY A 106 -9.59 -12.58 -8.13
N PHE A 107 -8.59 -11.80 -8.56
CA PHE A 107 -8.42 -11.39 -9.96
C PHE A 107 -8.22 -12.58 -10.90
N ASN A 108 -7.24 -13.45 -10.60
CA ASN A 108 -6.92 -14.62 -11.46
C ASN A 108 -8.11 -15.58 -11.63
N LEU A 109 -8.90 -15.76 -10.57
CA LEU A 109 -10.06 -16.65 -10.58
C LEU A 109 -11.38 -15.96 -10.95
N ASN A 110 -11.33 -14.69 -11.33
CA ASN A 110 -12.52 -13.86 -11.60
C ASN A 110 -13.55 -13.92 -10.45
N LYS A 111 -13.08 -13.83 -9.21
CA LYS A 111 -13.90 -13.83 -8.00
C LYS A 111 -13.83 -12.48 -7.30
N PRO A 112 -14.95 -11.97 -6.76
CA PRO A 112 -14.92 -10.75 -5.95
C PRO A 112 -13.94 -10.91 -4.76
N PHE A 113 -13.23 -9.83 -4.47
CA PHE A 113 -12.27 -9.74 -3.38
C PHE A 113 -12.77 -8.77 -2.30
N VAL A 114 -12.58 -9.13 -1.04
CA VAL A 114 -12.84 -8.27 0.13
C VAL A 114 -11.57 -8.08 0.95
N SER A 115 -11.27 -6.83 1.27
CA SER A 115 -10.12 -6.44 2.09
C SER A 115 -10.51 -6.32 3.56
N VAL A 116 -9.83 -7.06 4.44
CA VAL A 116 -9.96 -6.98 5.90
C VAL A 116 -8.59 -6.70 6.51
N PRO A 117 -8.12 -5.44 6.45
CA PRO A 117 -6.80 -5.07 6.94
C PRO A 117 -6.74 -5.18 8.47
N THR A 118 -5.67 -5.79 8.98
CA THR A 118 -5.34 -5.84 10.41
C THR A 118 -4.16 -4.96 10.78
N SER A 119 -3.62 -4.26 9.80
CA SER A 119 -2.62 -3.20 9.94
C SER A 119 -2.83 -2.15 8.86
N ALA A 120 -2.46 -0.92 9.15
CA ALA A 120 -2.58 0.21 8.24
C ALA A 120 -1.18 0.61 7.74
N SER A 121 -0.56 -0.22 6.89
CA SER A 121 0.84 -0.06 6.46
C SER A 121 1.02 0.53 5.07
N HIS A 122 -0.01 0.57 4.23
CA HIS A 122 -0.03 1.16 2.89
C HIS A 122 -1.45 1.25 2.32
N ASP A 123 -1.64 2.00 1.24
CA ASP A 123 -2.93 2.25 0.57
C ASP A 123 -3.50 1.03 -0.19
N GLY A 124 -2.73 -0.05 -0.34
CA GLY A 124 -3.17 -1.31 -0.96
C GLY A 124 -4.41 -1.95 -0.31
N ILE A 125 -4.81 -1.47 0.89
CA ILE A 125 -6.06 -1.89 1.54
C ILE A 125 -7.31 -1.56 0.72
N ALA A 126 -7.27 -0.53 -0.13
CA ALA A 126 -8.40 -0.10 -0.95
C ALA A 126 -8.05 0.06 -2.44
N SER A 127 -6.77 -0.01 -2.82
CA SER A 127 -6.34 0.13 -4.22
C SER A 127 -6.50 -1.16 -5.02
N PRO A 128 -6.59 -1.08 -6.37
CA PRO A 128 -6.63 -2.27 -7.24
C PRO A 128 -5.25 -2.88 -7.49
N PHE A 129 -4.18 -2.28 -6.98
CA PHE A 129 -2.80 -2.67 -7.26
C PHE A 129 -2.27 -3.69 -6.26
N VAL A 130 -1.41 -4.58 -6.76
CA VAL A 130 -0.70 -5.61 -5.99
C VAL A 130 0.78 -5.43 -6.19
N SER A 131 1.54 -5.43 -5.09
CA SER A 131 3.00 -5.47 -5.14
C SER A 131 3.49 -6.93 -5.20
N VAL A 132 4.03 -7.33 -6.34
CA VAL A 132 4.59 -8.67 -6.53
C VAL A 132 6.09 -8.64 -6.31
N LYS A 133 6.59 -9.57 -5.47
CA LYS A 133 8.01 -9.82 -5.29
C LYS A 133 8.49 -10.90 -6.26
N GLY A 134 9.66 -10.70 -6.83
CA GLY A 134 10.28 -11.62 -7.79
C GLY A 134 11.45 -10.94 -8.49
N ASP A 135 11.95 -11.54 -9.57
CA ASP A 135 13.09 -11.02 -10.34
C ASP A 135 12.87 -9.60 -10.89
N LYS A 136 11.61 -9.24 -11.11
CA LYS A 136 11.19 -7.88 -11.48
C LYS A 136 10.08 -7.44 -10.52
N PRO A 137 10.43 -6.85 -9.34
CA PRO A 137 9.42 -6.31 -8.44
C PRO A 137 8.67 -5.18 -9.14
N HIS A 138 7.35 -5.35 -9.25
CA HIS A 138 6.49 -4.37 -9.92
C HIS A 138 5.08 -4.40 -9.33
N SER A 139 4.35 -3.33 -9.60
CA SER A 139 2.94 -3.24 -9.25
C SER A 139 2.09 -3.73 -10.42
N LEU A 140 1.28 -4.75 -10.19
CA LEU A 140 0.30 -5.26 -11.16
C LEU A 140 -1.07 -4.64 -10.89
N VAL A 141 -1.82 -4.41 -11.96
CA VAL A 141 -3.24 -4.11 -11.87
C VAL A 141 -3.97 -5.44 -11.64
N ALA A 142 -4.73 -5.53 -10.57
CA ALA A 142 -5.60 -6.66 -10.29
C ALA A 142 -7.06 -6.19 -10.27
N THR A 143 -7.69 -6.10 -9.11
CA THR A 143 -9.09 -5.68 -8.97
C THR A 143 -9.25 -4.80 -7.74
N ALA A 144 -10.11 -3.80 -7.82
CA ALA A 144 -10.53 -3.07 -6.64
C ALA A 144 -11.28 -4.01 -5.68
N PRO A 145 -11.14 -3.85 -4.36
CA PRO A 145 -11.93 -4.65 -3.44
C PRO A 145 -13.42 -4.36 -3.62
N LEU A 146 -14.26 -5.40 -3.66
CA LEU A 146 -15.71 -5.23 -3.64
C LEU A 146 -16.15 -4.54 -2.34
N GLY A 147 -15.43 -4.80 -1.25
CA GLY A 147 -15.64 -4.14 0.02
C GLY A 147 -14.37 -4.09 0.87
N VAL A 148 -14.30 -3.08 1.76
CA VAL A 148 -13.24 -2.93 2.76
C VAL A 148 -13.87 -2.96 4.14
N PHE A 149 -13.41 -3.87 5.00
CA PHE A 149 -13.95 -4.06 6.33
C PHE A 149 -12.87 -3.88 7.39
N VAL A 150 -12.97 -2.81 8.15
CA VAL A 150 -11.94 -2.38 9.10
C VAL A 150 -12.43 -2.47 10.53
N ASP A 151 -11.71 -3.22 11.35
CA ASP A 151 -11.81 -3.18 12.79
C ASP A 151 -10.63 -2.37 13.36
N VAL A 152 -10.94 -1.17 13.84
CA VAL A 152 -9.93 -0.22 14.35
C VAL A 152 -9.24 -0.76 15.60
N ASP A 153 -9.95 -1.51 16.46
CA ASP A 153 -9.36 -2.09 17.67
C ASP A 153 -8.34 -3.18 17.37
N ILE A 154 -8.48 -3.88 16.24
CA ILE A 154 -7.49 -4.84 15.77
C ILE A 154 -6.24 -4.08 15.28
N ILE A 155 -6.42 -3.03 14.48
CA ILE A 155 -5.29 -2.25 13.95
C ILE A 155 -4.54 -1.54 15.07
N LYS A 156 -5.22 -1.01 16.09
CA LYS A 156 -4.60 -0.40 17.29
C LYS A 156 -3.62 -1.33 18.01
N LYS A 157 -3.86 -2.66 17.94
CA LYS A 157 -3.03 -3.69 18.56
C LYS A 157 -1.86 -4.16 17.68
N ALA A 158 -1.83 -3.74 16.43
CA ALA A 158 -0.72 -4.05 15.53
C ALA A 158 0.56 -3.29 15.95
N PRO A 159 1.75 -3.80 15.61
CA PRO A 159 3.00 -3.09 15.88
C PRO A 159 2.97 -1.66 15.34
N LYS A 160 3.31 -0.68 16.18
CA LYS A 160 3.27 0.76 15.83
C LYS A 160 4.05 1.09 14.55
N LYS A 161 5.14 0.37 14.28
CA LYS A 161 5.94 0.54 13.06
C LYS A 161 5.13 0.33 11.77
N LEU A 162 4.09 -0.52 11.79
CA LEU A 162 3.23 -0.73 10.62
C LEU A 162 2.36 0.49 10.33
N LEU A 163 1.87 1.17 11.36
CA LEU A 163 1.11 2.42 11.21
C LEU A 163 2.02 3.56 10.75
N ALA A 164 3.24 3.64 11.31
CA ALA A 164 4.26 4.60 10.87
C ALA A 164 4.66 4.37 9.40
N SER A 165 4.79 3.11 8.97
CA SER A 165 4.97 2.75 7.56
C SER A 165 3.82 3.27 6.68
N GLY A 166 2.57 3.11 7.11
CA GLY A 166 1.41 3.68 6.41
C GLY A 166 1.49 5.20 6.28
N CYS A 167 2.00 5.88 7.30
CA CYS A 167 2.25 7.32 7.23
C CYS A 167 3.33 7.67 6.18
N GLY A 168 4.39 6.87 6.07
CA GLY A 168 5.42 7.04 5.03
C GLY A 168 4.85 6.85 3.63
N ASP A 169 4.00 5.84 3.46
CA ASP A 169 3.29 5.60 2.21
C ASP A 169 2.33 6.77 1.86
N LEU A 170 1.61 7.33 2.83
CA LEU A 170 0.75 8.50 2.60
C LEU A 170 1.54 9.73 2.16
N ILE A 171 2.66 10.03 2.81
CA ILE A 171 3.50 11.20 2.48
C ILE A 171 4.07 11.08 1.07
N ALA A 172 4.33 9.88 0.58
CA ALA A 172 4.84 9.60 -0.76
C ALA A 172 3.97 10.20 -1.88
N LYS A 173 2.68 10.41 -1.65
CA LYS A 173 1.76 11.00 -2.64
C LYS A 173 2.16 12.43 -3.06
N ILE A 174 2.92 13.15 -2.22
CA ILE A 174 3.45 14.48 -2.55
C ILE A 174 4.38 14.43 -3.76
N THR A 175 5.29 13.47 -3.78
CA THR A 175 6.25 13.31 -4.90
C THR A 175 5.65 12.54 -6.07
N ALA A 176 4.79 11.55 -5.80
CA ALA A 176 4.12 10.76 -6.82
C ALA A 176 3.26 11.63 -7.75
N VAL A 177 2.44 12.51 -7.18
CA VAL A 177 1.58 13.40 -7.97
C VAL A 177 2.42 14.41 -8.77
N ARG A 178 3.53 14.89 -8.21
CA ARG A 178 4.45 15.79 -8.93
C ARG A 178 5.11 15.09 -10.13
N ASP A 179 5.51 13.83 -9.96
CA ASP A 179 6.01 13.01 -11.06
C ASP A 179 4.93 12.73 -12.11
N TRP A 180 3.68 12.55 -11.71
CA TRP A 180 2.59 12.38 -12.66
C TRP A 180 2.29 13.64 -13.46
N GLN A 181 2.37 14.82 -12.83
CA GLN A 181 2.30 16.10 -13.54
C GLN A 181 3.44 16.24 -14.55
N LEU A 182 4.66 15.92 -14.12
CA LEU A 182 5.84 15.95 -14.99
C LEU A 182 5.68 15.01 -16.18
N GLY A 183 5.19 13.78 -15.96
CA GLY A 183 4.91 12.82 -17.02
C GLY A 183 3.90 13.35 -18.04
N ARG A 184 2.80 13.94 -17.58
CA ARG A 184 1.84 14.65 -18.47
C ARG A 184 2.53 15.69 -19.32
N ASP A 185 3.32 16.56 -18.69
CA ASP A 185 3.95 17.70 -19.36
C ASP A 185 5.02 17.27 -20.38
N LYS A 186 5.70 16.14 -20.14
CA LYS A 186 6.80 15.64 -20.98
C LYS A 186 6.36 14.63 -22.04
N THR A 187 5.34 13.83 -21.77
CA THR A 187 4.94 12.71 -22.64
C THR A 187 3.50 12.77 -23.12
N GLY A 188 2.70 13.70 -22.60
CA GLY A 188 1.27 13.78 -22.92
C GLY A 188 0.45 12.66 -22.25
N GLU A 189 1.01 11.93 -21.26
CA GLU A 189 0.26 10.87 -20.60
C GLU A 189 -0.98 11.42 -19.88
N TYR A 190 -1.98 10.56 -19.72
CA TYR A 190 -3.17 10.92 -18.96
C TYR A 190 -2.83 11.38 -17.54
N TYR A 191 -3.46 12.49 -17.15
CA TYR A 191 -3.38 13.04 -15.80
C TYR A 191 -4.78 13.32 -15.25
N GLY A 192 -5.19 12.52 -14.27
CA GLY A 192 -6.49 12.68 -13.60
C GLY A 192 -6.40 13.74 -12.50
N ARG A 193 -6.75 15.00 -12.80
CA ARG A 193 -6.64 16.11 -11.85
C ARG A 193 -7.35 15.82 -10.53
N TYR A 194 -8.58 15.28 -10.58
CA TYR A 194 -9.36 14.98 -9.38
C TYR A 194 -8.70 13.89 -8.51
N SER A 195 -8.26 12.79 -9.11
CA SER A 195 -7.59 11.71 -8.38
C SER A 195 -6.24 12.15 -7.81
N ALA A 196 -5.53 13.04 -8.51
CA ALA A 196 -4.29 13.64 -8.00
C ALA A 196 -4.54 14.50 -6.75
N GLU A 197 -5.56 15.35 -6.77
CA GLU A 197 -5.93 16.16 -5.59
C GLU A 197 -6.40 15.29 -4.42
N LEU A 198 -7.14 14.22 -4.68
CA LEU A 198 -7.57 13.28 -3.64
C LEU A 198 -6.37 12.60 -2.96
N ALA A 199 -5.38 12.15 -3.74
CA ALA A 199 -4.13 11.59 -3.20
C ALA A 199 -3.33 12.63 -2.41
N LEU A 200 -3.18 13.85 -2.96
CA LEU A 200 -2.50 14.96 -2.28
C LEU A 200 -3.19 15.36 -0.99
N MET A 201 -4.51 15.34 -0.93
CA MET A 201 -5.28 15.64 0.27
C MET A 201 -4.90 14.69 1.42
N SER A 202 -4.76 13.39 1.14
CA SER A 202 -4.35 12.39 2.13
C SER A 202 -2.95 12.68 2.69
N ALA A 203 -1.98 13.02 1.84
CA ALA A 203 -0.64 13.37 2.26
C ALA A 203 -0.58 14.71 3.02
N LYS A 204 -1.25 15.75 2.51
CA LYS A 204 -1.32 17.06 3.15
C LYS A 204 -1.99 17.00 4.52
N PHE A 205 -3.05 16.15 4.67
CA PHE A 205 -3.68 15.89 5.95
C PHE A 205 -2.68 15.38 6.98
N LEU A 206 -1.86 14.39 6.61
CA LEU A 206 -0.84 13.82 7.49
C LEU A 206 0.22 14.86 7.87
N ILE A 207 0.75 15.62 6.91
CA ILE A 207 1.76 16.66 7.15
C ILE A 207 1.22 17.71 8.12
N LYS A 208 0.02 18.24 7.86
CA LYS A 208 -0.65 19.26 8.68
C LYS A 208 -0.89 18.79 10.12
N ASN A 209 -1.23 17.52 10.31
CA ASN A 209 -1.57 16.95 11.62
C ASN A 209 -0.39 16.26 12.32
N SER A 210 0.78 16.17 11.69
CA SER A 210 1.92 15.40 12.21
C SER A 210 2.35 15.84 13.62
N ALA A 211 2.37 17.15 13.90
CA ALA A 211 2.69 17.68 15.23
C ALA A 211 1.65 17.29 16.29
N ARG A 212 0.36 17.21 15.92
CA ARG A 212 -0.71 16.71 16.80
C ARG A 212 -0.52 15.23 17.08
N PHE A 213 -0.18 14.43 16.06
CA PHE A 213 0.09 13.01 16.20
C PHE A 213 1.31 12.72 17.07
N SER A 214 2.36 13.54 16.99
CA SER A 214 3.52 13.44 17.88
C SER A 214 3.13 13.62 19.36
N LYS A 215 2.23 14.55 19.67
CA LYS A 215 1.82 14.87 21.04
C LYS A 215 0.75 13.91 21.60
N LYS A 216 -0.24 13.54 20.78
CA LYS A 216 -1.43 12.76 21.20
C LYS A 216 -1.38 11.28 20.76
N GLY A 217 -0.33 10.86 20.06
CA GLY A 217 -0.24 9.57 19.38
C GLY A 217 -0.99 9.55 18.07
N LEU A 218 -0.62 8.57 17.23
CA LEU A 218 -1.25 8.35 15.93
C LEU A 218 -2.72 7.96 16.11
N GLN A 219 -3.60 8.67 15.43
CA GLN A 219 -5.03 8.38 15.42
C GLN A 219 -5.31 7.33 14.33
N VAL A 220 -5.39 6.07 14.71
CA VAL A 220 -5.52 4.92 13.79
C VAL A 220 -6.64 5.12 12.78
N ARG A 221 -7.82 5.56 13.23
CA ARG A 221 -8.97 5.78 12.37
C ARG A 221 -8.68 6.77 11.26
N GLU A 222 -8.12 7.93 11.61
CA GLU A 222 -7.80 9.00 10.65
C GLU A 222 -6.74 8.56 9.63
N ILE A 223 -5.74 7.78 10.05
CA ILE A 223 -4.71 7.23 9.14
C ILE A 223 -5.33 6.19 8.19
N VAL A 224 -6.21 5.32 8.69
CA VAL A 224 -6.89 4.34 7.85
C VAL A 224 -7.80 5.03 6.83
N GLU A 225 -8.57 6.05 7.22
CA GLU A 225 -9.40 6.84 6.32
C GLU A 225 -8.55 7.51 5.21
N ALA A 226 -7.38 8.06 5.57
CA ALA A 226 -6.45 8.64 4.59
C ALA A 226 -5.86 7.59 3.63
N LEU A 227 -5.51 6.39 4.11
CA LEU A 227 -5.02 5.29 3.27
C LEU A 227 -6.11 4.77 2.32
N ILE A 228 -7.35 4.67 2.79
CA ILE A 228 -8.50 4.30 1.96
C ILE A 228 -8.70 5.35 0.87
N SER A 229 -8.68 6.65 1.22
CA SER A 229 -8.79 7.75 0.28
C SER A 229 -7.72 7.70 -0.81
N ALA A 230 -6.45 7.44 -0.43
CA ALA A 230 -5.35 7.27 -1.38
C ALA A 230 -5.57 6.05 -2.31
N GLY A 231 -6.01 4.92 -1.77
CA GLY A 231 -6.34 3.73 -2.56
C GLY A 231 -7.48 4.00 -3.57
N VAL A 232 -8.52 4.70 -3.13
CA VAL A 232 -9.65 5.14 -3.99
C VAL A 232 -9.17 6.11 -5.08
N ALA A 233 -8.21 7.01 -4.78
CA ALA A 233 -7.61 7.86 -5.80
C ALA A 233 -6.99 7.05 -6.95
N SER A 234 -6.32 5.93 -6.62
CA SER A 234 -5.78 5.00 -7.61
C SER A 234 -6.86 4.28 -8.41
N CYS A 235 -7.99 3.93 -7.77
CA CYS A 235 -9.16 3.38 -8.45
C CYS A 235 -9.74 4.38 -9.47
N ILE A 236 -9.93 5.64 -9.06
CA ILE A 236 -10.44 6.73 -9.92
C ILE A 236 -9.47 6.99 -11.07
N ALA A 237 -8.17 6.96 -10.84
CA ALA A 237 -7.16 7.19 -11.88
C ALA A 237 -7.05 6.03 -12.89
N GLY A 238 -7.52 4.83 -12.55
CA GLY A 238 -7.25 3.61 -13.32
C GLY A 238 -5.76 3.27 -13.40
N SER A 239 -4.94 3.90 -12.55
CA SER A 239 -3.49 3.72 -12.51
C SER A 239 -2.94 4.01 -11.11
N SER A 240 -1.74 3.50 -10.81
CA SER A 240 -1.06 3.80 -9.55
C SER A 240 -0.38 5.19 -9.54
N ARG A 241 -0.48 5.97 -10.62
CA ARG A 241 0.23 7.25 -10.75
C ARG A 241 -0.02 8.26 -9.62
N PRO A 242 -1.25 8.44 -9.11
CA PRO A 242 -1.47 9.38 -8.00
C PRO A 242 -0.76 8.98 -6.71
N CYS A 243 -0.43 7.71 -6.56
CA CYS A 243 0.13 7.16 -5.32
C CYS A 243 1.57 6.66 -5.43
N SER A 244 2.14 6.57 -6.64
CA SER A 244 3.43 5.93 -6.87
C SER A 244 4.23 6.67 -7.94
N GLY A 245 5.35 7.28 -7.55
CA GLY A 245 6.32 7.98 -8.37
C GLY A 245 7.74 7.42 -8.20
N ALA A 246 8.74 8.29 -8.31
CA ALA A 246 10.15 7.96 -8.16
C ALA A 246 10.50 7.39 -6.78
N GLU A 247 9.83 7.83 -5.72
CA GLU A 247 10.01 7.32 -4.35
C GLU A 247 9.62 5.85 -4.23
N HIS A 248 8.60 5.40 -4.97
CA HIS A 248 8.24 3.98 -5.04
C HIS A 248 9.20 3.18 -5.91
N LEU A 249 9.71 3.78 -7.01
CA LEU A 249 10.77 3.15 -7.81
C LEU A 249 12.02 2.92 -6.96
N PHE A 250 12.40 3.89 -6.12
CA PHE A 250 13.47 3.72 -5.14
C PHE A 250 13.16 2.56 -4.17
N SER A 251 11.96 2.51 -3.59
CA SER A 251 11.57 1.41 -2.70
C SER A 251 11.67 0.04 -3.39
N HIS A 252 11.24 -0.08 -4.64
CA HIS A 252 11.36 -1.31 -5.42
C HIS A 252 12.81 -1.65 -5.76
N ALA A 253 13.65 -0.64 -6.02
CA ALA A 253 15.07 -0.85 -6.26
C ALA A 253 15.77 -1.40 -5.01
N VAL A 254 15.46 -0.87 -3.83
CA VAL A 254 15.94 -1.43 -2.55
C VAL A 254 15.46 -2.86 -2.38
N ASP A 255 14.18 -3.17 -2.60
CA ASP A 255 13.65 -4.54 -2.50
C ASP A 255 14.33 -5.54 -3.46
N LYS A 256 14.79 -5.05 -4.63
CA LYS A 256 15.52 -5.84 -5.61
C LYS A 256 16.96 -6.10 -5.18
N LEU A 257 17.64 -5.09 -4.65
CA LEU A 257 19.07 -5.18 -4.27
C LEU A 257 19.24 -5.89 -2.92
N GLU A 258 18.38 -5.59 -1.95
CA GLU A 258 18.47 -6.10 -0.59
C GLU A 258 17.06 -6.44 -0.05
N PRO A 259 16.52 -7.62 -0.41
CA PRO A 259 15.19 -8.03 0.01
C PRO A 259 15.05 -8.11 1.53
N GLY A 260 14.04 -7.46 2.07
CA GLY A 260 13.71 -7.53 3.50
C GLY A 260 14.18 -6.34 4.33
N VAL A 261 14.98 -5.44 3.77
CA VAL A 261 15.36 -4.18 4.43
C VAL A 261 14.15 -3.25 4.51
N GLY A 262 13.84 -2.80 5.70
CA GLY A 262 12.74 -1.87 5.97
C GLY A 262 11.36 -2.34 5.53
N LEU A 263 10.33 -1.65 5.96
CA LEU A 263 8.97 -1.81 5.46
C LEU A 263 8.75 -0.98 4.19
N HIS A 264 7.75 -1.34 3.39
CA HIS A 264 7.44 -0.63 2.14
C HIS A 264 7.30 0.89 2.36
N GLY A 265 6.42 1.32 3.26
CA GLY A 265 6.21 2.75 3.50
C GLY A 265 7.39 3.44 4.20
N GLU A 266 8.24 2.71 4.91
CA GLU A 266 9.50 3.27 5.46
C GLU A 266 10.44 3.65 4.31
N LYS A 267 10.63 2.77 3.34
CA LYS A 267 11.42 3.04 2.13
C LYS A 267 10.82 4.15 1.27
N CYS A 268 9.48 4.14 1.11
CA CYS A 268 8.77 5.20 0.39
C CYS A 268 8.94 6.56 1.09
N GLY A 269 8.88 6.60 2.43
CA GLY A 269 9.10 7.82 3.21
C GLY A 269 10.51 8.40 3.02
N ILE A 270 11.54 7.55 3.12
CA ILE A 270 12.93 7.94 2.85
C ILE A 270 13.09 8.39 1.40
N GLY A 271 12.55 7.62 0.45
CA GLY A 271 12.52 8.00 -0.97
C GLY A 271 11.85 9.36 -1.19
N THR A 272 10.76 9.63 -0.47
CA THR A 272 10.07 10.92 -0.58
C THR A 272 10.94 12.10 -0.13
N ILE A 273 11.74 11.95 0.93
CA ILE A 273 12.70 12.99 1.34
C ILE A 273 13.68 13.28 0.20
N LEU A 274 14.27 12.24 -0.39
CA LEU A 274 15.24 12.36 -1.49
C LEU A 274 14.61 12.98 -2.74
N ILE A 275 13.48 12.43 -3.17
CA ILE A 275 12.80 12.85 -4.41
C ILE A 275 12.21 14.26 -4.28
N SER A 276 11.68 14.62 -3.12
CA SER A 276 11.18 16.00 -2.90
C SER A 276 12.28 17.04 -3.04
N LYS A 277 13.51 16.74 -2.64
CA LYS A 277 14.68 17.61 -2.87
C LYS A 277 14.96 17.77 -4.35
N LEU A 278 14.94 16.69 -5.14
CA LEU A 278 15.12 16.74 -6.59
C LEU A 278 14.02 17.54 -7.30
N GLN A 279 12.79 17.44 -6.80
CA GLN A 279 11.62 18.17 -7.32
C GLN A 279 11.54 19.62 -6.83
N GLY A 280 12.50 20.11 -6.03
CA GLY A 280 12.50 21.47 -5.48
C GLY A 280 11.41 21.72 -4.42
N GLN A 281 10.90 20.65 -3.77
CA GLN A 281 9.88 20.75 -2.74
C GLN A 281 10.52 20.89 -1.33
N ASP A 282 9.71 21.24 -0.33
CA ASP A 282 10.18 21.36 1.07
C ASP A 282 10.39 19.98 1.72
N TRP A 283 11.52 19.36 1.40
CA TRP A 283 11.93 18.07 1.96
C TRP A 283 12.10 18.13 3.49
N LYS A 284 12.43 19.32 4.06
CA LYS A 284 12.60 19.49 5.51
C LYS A 284 11.27 19.35 6.24
N GLN A 285 10.19 19.91 5.69
CA GLN A 285 8.83 19.74 6.21
C GLN A 285 8.41 18.27 6.14
N ILE A 286 8.71 17.59 5.05
CA ILE A 286 8.42 16.16 4.84
C ILE A 286 9.17 15.31 5.89
N ALA A 287 10.48 15.51 6.04
CA ALA A 287 11.28 14.79 7.03
C ALA A 287 10.80 15.06 8.47
N LYS A 288 10.41 16.30 8.79
CA LYS A 288 9.83 16.66 10.09
C LYS A 288 8.50 15.93 10.31
N ALA A 289 7.64 15.87 9.32
CA ALA A 289 6.35 15.19 9.42
C ALA A 289 6.53 13.68 9.64
N LEU A 290 7.43 13.02 8.90
CA LEU A 290 7.78 11.61 9.08
C LEU A 290 8.28 11.33 10.50
N ARG A 291 9.20 12.14 11.00
CA ARG A 291 9.72 12.02 12.36
C ARG A 291 8.62 12.15 13.43
N ASN A 292 7.72 13.12 13.25
CA ASN A 292 6.60 13.35 14.15
C ASN A 292 5.64 12.17 14.26
N VAL A 293 5.52 11.36 13.21
CA VAL A 293 4.67 10.16 13.18
C VAL A 293 5.43 8.88 13.52
N GLY A 294 6.71 8.99 13.89
CA GLY A 294 7.56 7.84 14.25
C GLY A 294 7.99 7.00 13.06
N ALA A 295 7.95 7.56 11.84
CA ALA A 295 8.50 6.93 10.65
C ALA A 295 9.99 7.26 10.51
N PRO A 296 10.82 6.31 10.01
CA PRO A 296 12.24 6.55 9.80
C PRO A 296 12.48 7.64 8.76
N THR A 297 13.56 8.38 8.94
CA THR A 297 13.99 9.48 8.07
C THR A 297 15.42 9.33 7.58
N THR A 298 16.11 8.29 8.06
CA THR A 298 17.49 7.97 7.66
C THR A 298 17.60 6.53 7.18
N ALA A 299 18.57 6.26 6.32
CA ALA A 299 18.88 4.93 5.83
C ALA A 299 19.24 3.97 6.97
N LYS A 300 20.03 4.47 7.94
CA LYS A 300 20.45 3.70 9.12
C LYS A 300 19.28 3.20 9.96
N GLU A 301 18.20 3.97 10.11
CA GLU A 301 17.02 3.57 10.92
C GLU A 301 16.29 2.36 10.35
N ILE A 302 16.46 2.05 9.07
CA ILE A 302 15.88 0.87 8.42
C ILE A 302 16.92 -0.21 8.09
N GLY A 303 18.20 -0.01 8.47
CA GLY A 303 19.29 -0.92 8.18
C GLY A 303 19.72 -0.92 6.71
N LEU A 304 19.55 0.20 6.00
CA LEU A 304 19.94 0.34 4.60
C LEU A 304 21.34 0.96 4.50
N GLU A 305 22.27 0.22 3.92
CA GLU A 305 23.65 0.66 3.70
C GLU A 305 23.73 1.74 2.62
N SER A 306 24.75 2.62 2.73
CA SER A 306 24.95 3.78 1.84
C SER A 306 25.13 3.39 0.38
N GLU A 307 25.86 2.31 0.12
CA GLU A 307 26.14 1.79 -1.22
C GLU A 307 24.86 1.24 -1.86
N VAL A 308 24.03 0.53 -1.09
CA VAL A 308 22.75 0.00 -1.58
C VAL A 308 21.77 1.14 -1.85
N LEU A 309 21.72 2.17 -1.00
CA LEU A 309 20.91 3.37 -1.24
C LEU A 309 21.32 4.06 -2.53
N ALA A 310 22.62 4.29 -2.73
CA ALA A 310 23.14 4.95 -3.92
C ALA A 310 22.79 4.15 -5.19
N LYS A 311 23.07 2.85 -5.18
CA LYS A 311 22.76 1.96 -6.29
C LYS A 311 21.25 1.87 -6.55
N ALA A 312 20.42 1.87 -5.49
CA ALA A 312 18.97 1.87 -5.65
C ALA A 312 18.48 3.11 -6.39
N LEU A 313 19.00 4.31 -6.08
CA LEU A 313 18.65 5.54 -6.80
C LEU A 313 19.06 5.50 -8.27
N THR A 314 20.23 4.92 -8.60
CA THR A 314 20.71 4.86 -9.98
C THR A 314 19.88 3.91 -10.85
N ILE A 315 19.44 2.77 -10.30
CA ILE A 315 18.67 1.79 -11.07
C ILE A 315 17.15 1.97 -10.98
N ALA A 316 16.66 2.83 -10.08
CA ALA A 316 15.23 2.97 -9.81
C ALA A 316 14.40 3.21 -11.08
N GLN A 317 14.81 4.15 -11.94
CA GLN A 317 14.08 4.47 -13.17
C GLN A 317 14.04 3.30 -14.16
N SER A 318 15.09 2.47 -14.21
CA SER A 318 15.16 1.33 -15.12
C SER A 318 14.18 0.21 -14.79
N LEU A 319 13.63 0.17 -13.56
CA LEU A 319 12.63 -0.82 -13.18
C LEU A 319 11.28 -0.60 -13.86
N ARG A 320 10.98 0.66 -14.21
CA ARG A 320 9.76 1.04 -14.95
C ARG A 320 10.10 2.12 -15.97
N PRO A 321 10.75 1.76 -17.08
CA PRO A 321 11.22 2.72 -18.07
C PRO A 321 10.08 3.49 -18.75
N GLU A 322 8.88 2.89 -18.80
CA GLU A 322 7.68 3.51 -19.35
C GLU A 322 7.13 4.64 -18.46
N ARG A 323 7.44 4.61 -17.16
CA ARG A 323 6.92 5.60 -16.20
C ARG A 323 7.84 6.83 -16.18
N TYR A 324 7.34 7.98 -16.61
CA TYR A 324 8.12 9.22 -16.55
C TYR A 324 8.15 9.77 -15.11
N THR A 325 9.32 10.01 -14.56
CA THR A 325 9.53 10.60 -13.23
C THR A 325 10.69 11.58 -13.26
N ILE A 326 10.92 12.31 -12.16
CA ILE A 326 12.05 13.23 -12.02
C ILE A 326 13.41 12.53 -12.22
N LEU A 327 13.49 11.22 -11.97
CA LEU A 327 14.73 10.46 -12.19
C LEU A 327 15.14 10.35 -13.67
N LYS A 328 14.22 10.58 -14.61
CA LYS A 328 14.55 10.71 -16.04
C LYS A 328 15.21 12.05 -16.39
N GLU A 329 14.90 13.09 -15.61
CA GLU A 329 15.50 14.42 -15.83
C GLU A 329 16.90 14.54 -15.23
N VAL A 330 17.25 13.61 -14.32
CA VAL A 330 18.52 13.64 -13.59
C VAL A 330 19.37 12.45 -14.02
N ASN A 331 20.57 12.73 -14.59
CA ASN A 331 21.57 11.67 -14.78
C ASN A 331 22.15 11.28 -13.40
N MET A 332 21.47 10.34 -12.73
CA MET A 332 21.78 9.91 -11.37
C MET A 332 22.96 8.95 -11.38
N THR A 333 24.12 9.38 -10.83
CA THR A 333 25.26 8.53 -10.52
C THR A 333 25.28 8.19 -9.02
N GLU A 334 26.09 7.22 -8.61
CA GLU A 334 26.22 6.86 -7.19
C GLU A 334 26.77 8.03 -6.36
N GLU A 335 27.72 8.83 -6.90
CA GLU A 335 28.26 10.02 -6.22
C GLU A 335 27.16 11.07 -6.01
N LYS A 336 26.33 11.32 -7.03
CA LYS A 336 25.20 12.25 -6.92
C LYS A 336 24.17 11.75 -5.92
N ALA A 337 23.91 10.44 -5.89
CA ALA A 337 22.98 9.81 -4.95
C ALA A 337 23.47 9.96 -3.51
N ILE A 338 24.75 9.72 -3.24
CA ILE A 338 25.36 9.94 -1.92
C ILE A 338 25.31 11.43 -1.53
N SER A 339 25.67 12.33 -2.44
CA SER A 339 25.59 13.79 -2.21
C SER A 339 24.17 14.23 -1.87
N LEU A 340 23.16 13.73 -2.61
CA LEU A 340 21.75 13.99 -2.36
C LEU A 340 21.34 13.50 -0.96
N ALA A 341 21.70 12.26 -0.61
CA ALA A 341 21.36 11.66 0.67
C ALA A 341 22.00 12.40 1.85
N LYS A 342 23.27 12.80 1.74
CA LYS A 342 23.93 13.66 2.74
C LYS A 342 23.26 15.03 2.87
N SER A 343 22.95 15.68 1.73
CA SER A 343 22.31 17.01 1.73
C SER A 343 20.90 17.02 2.33
N THR A 344 20.24 15.88 2.33
CA THR A 344 18.89 15.67 2.92
C THR A 344 18.93 15.04 4.31
N LYS A 345 20.13 14.75 4.84
CA LYS A 345 20.33 14.08 6.13
C LYS A 345 19.68 12.68 6.19
N VAL A 346 19.59 12.00 5.05
CA VAL A 346 19.19 10.60 4.95
C VAL A 346 20.39 9.69 5.25
N LEU A 347 21.60 10.16 4.90
CA LEU A 347 22.90 9.63 5.31
C LEU A 347 23.60 10.59 6.25
#